data_4fa2d422ac8658c09d000c8b7921f078
#
_entry.id   4fa2d422ac8658c09d000c8b7921f078
#
_cell.length_a   1.000
_cell.length_b   1.000
_cell.length_c   1.000
_cell.angle_alpha   90.00
_cell.angle_beta   90.00
_cell.angle_gamma   90.00
#
_symmetry.space_group_name_H-M   'P 1'
#
loop_
_entity.id
_entity.type
_entity.pdbx_description
1 polymer ?
#
loop_
_entity_poly.entity_id
_entity_poly.type
_entity_poly.pdbx_seq_one_letter_code
_entity_poly.pdbx_strand_id
1 'polypeptide(L)'
;MRHPPPLTALLGGAVLTLVSAVSAAAGAGQGTAVPPGCSVAYSTVNQWDGGFQASVVITNNAAPTSGWSLGFDFTGGQHLTQGWSATWSQSSAHVTAANESWNGSLGAGASVSLGFTASWSGANPAPTGFTLNGLPCSDGSGSSTGPTSTPSPTGTSTPTTPTPTTTPTGSPTTTPTQPVGAPELGVSGTRLTDRSGATRRLLGVNRSGGEFMCVQGHGIFDGPVDDTAVRAIADWKANAVRIPLNEECWLGLDNIRPEYRGAAYVGAVKELVARVLAHGMTPVVELHWTYGQYTGNSAGCSDVHASCQKPMPDARYTPAFWTSVANTFKDDPRVVFDLFNEPYPDRATATAEQAWTCWRDGGTCPGIGYEVAGMQDLLDAVRATGSRNVVLVPGIAYANDLSGWLAHAPSDPTGQLAAAWHVYNFNSCADETCWSSTLAPVAARVPLVAGEIGENTCGHGFVDRVMKWSDDRGLSYLGWTWNTWNCTSGPALISGYDGTPTAFGLGLRDHLRALDGH
;
A
#
# COMPACT_ATOMS: atom_id res chain seq x y z
N MET A 1 30.03 59.85 -7.40
CA MET A 1 29.63 61.18 -7.92
C MET A 1 28.10 61.06 -8.12
N ARG A 2 27.39 61.63 -7.18
CA ARG A 2 26.42 62.73 -7.31
C ARG A 2 25.32 62.52 -8.36
N HIS A 3 24.17 62.23 -7.84
CA HIS A 3 22.77 62.73 -8.00
C HIS A 3 22.50 63.86 -9.04
N PRO A 4 21.24 64.29 -9.31
CA PRO A 4 19.87 63.74 -9.15
C PRO A 4 18.89 64.15 -10.32
N PRO A 5 17.53 64.12 -10.09
CA PRO A 5 16.51 64.14 -11.14
C PRO A 5 15.94 65.52 -11.50
N PRO A 6 14.90 65.67 -12.30
CA PRO A 6 13.60 66.24 -11.85
C PRO A 6 12.36 65.65 -12.58
N LEU A 7 11.22 65.50 -11.97
CA LEU A 7 10.09 66.41 -11.59
C LEU A 7 9.27 67.06 -12.73
N THR A 8 7.93 66.83 -12.61
CA THR A 8 6.74 67.63 -12.98
C THR A 8 6.24 67.56 -14.43
N ALA A 9 4.94 67.54 -14.75
CA ALA A 9 3.84 68.30 -14.19
C ALA A 9 2.46 67.75 -14.57
N LEU A 10 1.48 68.10 -13.78
CA LEU A 10 0.04 68.04 -13.90
C LEU A 10 -0.56 68.68 -15.17
N LEU A 11 -1.70 68.18 -15.60
CA LEU A 11 -2.84 68.94 -16.10
C LEU A 11 -4.07 68.07 -16.15
N GLY A 12 -5.07 68.31 -15.58
CA GLY A 12 -6.33 68.58 -15.16
C GLY A 12 -7.35 68.67 -16.33
N GLY A 13 -8.42 67.94 -16.27
CA GLY A 13 -9.57 68.06 -17.14
C GLY A 13 -10.79 67.50 -16.42
N ALA A 14 -11.62 68.40 -15.89
CA ALA A 14 -12.94 68.15 -15.35
C ALA A 14 -13.93 67.96 -16.50
N VAL A 15 -14.81 66.94 -16.44
CA VAL A 15 -16.04 66.90 -17.25
C VAL A 15 -17.18 66.50 -16.36
N LEU A 16 -18.24 67.28 -16.54
CA LEU A 16 -19.51 67.34 -15.83
C LEU A 16 -20.30 66.06 -15.80
N THR A 17 -20.93 65.84 -14.67
CA THR A 17 -21.97 64.85 -14.39
C THR A 17 -23.29 65.17 -15.08
N LEU A 18 -23.89 64.18 -15.72
CA LEU A 18 -25.30 64.11 -16.00
C LEU A 18 -25.92 63.03 -15.12
N VAL A 19 -26.77 63.43 -14.20
CA VAL A 19 -27.61 62.56 -13.38
C VAL A 19 -28.88 62.22 -14.16
N SER A 20 -29.07 60.98 -14.50
CA SER A 20 -30.36 60.44 -14.95
C SER A 20 -30.88 59.52 -13.85
N ALA A 21 -31.93 59.95 -13.18
CA ALA A 21 -32.67 59.15 -12.22
C ALA A 21 -33.51 58.10 -12.98
N VAL A 22 -33.21 56.84 -12.74
CA VAL A 22 -34.10 55.71 -13.13
C VAL A 22 -34.60 55.08 -11.86
N SER A 23 -35.91 55.08 -11.70
CA SER A 23 -36.62 54.47 -10.55
C SER A 23 -36.41 52.95 -10.59
N ALA A 24 -35.80 52.41 -9.49
CA ALA A 24 -35.63 50.99 -9.29
C ALA A 24 -36.92 50.38 -8.72
N ALA A 25 -37.48 49.44 -9.48
CA ALA A 25 -38.45 48.49 -8.96
C ALA A 25 -37.70 47.50 -8.06
N ALA A 26 -38.15 47.37 -6.82
CA ALA A 26 -37.62 46.39 -5.88
C ALA A 26 -37.97 44.97 -6.33
N GLY A 27 -37.03 44.31 -7.00
CA GLY A 27 -37.03 42.86 -7.15
C GLY A 27 -36.32 42.25 -5.92
N ALA A 28 -37.01 41.40 -5.18
CA ALA A 28 -36.43 40.59 -4.13
C ALA A 28 -35.33 39.73 -4.71
N GLY A 29 -34.09 40.12 -4.56
CA GLY A 29 -32.92 39.33 -4.92
C GLY A 29 -32.84 38.10 -4.04
N GLN A 30 -32.99 36.90 -4.61
CA GLN A 30 -32.53 35.69 -3.99
C GLN A 30 -31.01 35.83 -3.86
N GLY A 31 -30.56 35.98 -2.62
CA GLY A 31 -29.13 35.95 -2.29
C GLY A 31 -28.56 34.60 -2.72
N THR A 32 -27.71 34.59 -3.72
CA THR A 32 -26.88 33.43 -4.02
C THR A 32 -25.99 33.19 -2.81
N ALA A 33 -26.27 32.09 -2.08
CA ALA A 33 -25.41 31.66 -0.97
C ALA A 33 -23.98 31.49 -1.52
N VAL A 34 -23.03 32.20 -0.93
CA VAL A 34 -21.61 31.99 -1.25
C VAL A 34 -21.28 30.53 -0.93
N PRO A 35 -20.70 29.75 -1.86
CA PRO A 35 -20.34 28.38 -1.56
C PRO A 35 -19.43 28.30 -0.34
N PRO A 36 -19.60 27.31 0.55
CA PRO A 36 -18.69 27.13 1.67
C PRO A 36 -17.24 27.04 1.22
N GLY A 37 -16.34 27.71 1.96
CA GLY A 37 -14.90 27.74 1.65
C GLY A 37 -14.19 26.38 1.77
N CYS A 38 -14.90 25.36 2.24
CA CYS A 38 -14.42 23.98 2.38
C CYS A 38 -15.57 22.99 2.35
N SER A 39 -15.25 21.72 2.07
CA SER A 39 -16.14 20.58 2.27
C SER A 39 -15.41 19.49 3.03
N VAL A 40 -16.14 18.73 3.85
CA VAL A 40 -15.59 17.61 4.63
C VAL A 40 -16.41 16.36 4.34
N ALA A 41 -15.75 15.29 3.89
CA ALA A 41 -16.33 13.97 3.81
C ALA A 41 -15.85 13.16 5.03
N TYR A 42 -16.80 12.74 5.86
CA TYR A 42 -16.55 11.90 7.03
C TYR A 42 -17.15 10.51 6.79
N SER A 43 -16.41 9.46 7.16
CA SER A 43 -16.92 8.09 7.15
C SER A 43 -16.35 7.29 8.32
N THR A 44 -17.20 6.47 8.96
CA THR A 44 -16.74 5.40 9.85
C THR A 44 -16.28 4.24 8.98
N VAL A 45 -14.97 4.00 8.97
CA VAL A 45 -14.33 2.99 8.12
C VAL A 45 -14.47 1.60 8.74
N ASN A 46 -14.36 1.54 10.07
CA ASN A 46 -14.53 0.31 10.83
C ASN A 46 -15.11 0.64 12.22
N GLN A 47 -15.88 -0.30 12.78
CA GLN A 47 -16.46 -0.16 14.12
C GLN A 47 -16.50 -1.51 14.83
N TRP A 48 -16.11 -1.51 16.10
CA TRP A 48 -16.13 -2.68 16.99
C TRP A 48 -16.73 -2.28 18.35
N ASP A 49 -16.89 -3.23 19.23
CA ASP A 49 -17.42 -2.94 20.56
C ASP A 49 -16.50 -1.97 21.32
N GLY A 50 -17.04 -0.81 21.68
CA GLY A 50 -16.33 0.24 22.40
C GLY A 50 -15.34 1.09 21.59
N GLY A 51 -15.17 0.86 20.26
CA GLY A 51 -14.26 1.64 19.45
C GLY A 51 -14.65 1.75 17.98
N PHE A 52 -14.06 2.70 17.27
CA PHE A 52 -14.22 2.86 15.81
C PHE A 52 -13.01 3.55 15.18
N GLN A 53 -12.89 3.37 13.89
CA GLN A 53 -11.95 4.08 13.03
C GLN A 53 -12.72 4.95 12.05
N ALA A 54 -12.27 6.19 11.89
CA ALA A 54 -12.87 7.13 10.95
C ALA A 54 -11.85 7.65 9.94
N SER A 55 -12.35 7.95 8.75
CA SER A 55 -11.67 8.71 7.71
C SER A 55 -12.33 10.06 7.54
N VAL A 56 -11.50 11.09 7.36
CA VAL A 56 -11.92 12.47 7.14
C VAL A 56 -11.17 13.02 5.94
N VAL A 57 -11.88 13.46 4.92
CA VAL A 57 -11.29 14.14 3.75
C VAL A 57 -11.73 15.61 3.77
N ILE A 58 -10.77 16.51 3.85
CA ILE A 58 -11.00 17.96 3.77
C ILE A 58 -10.70 18.40 2.35
N THR A 59 -11.60 19.13 1.71
CA THR A 59 -11.37 19.80 0.42
C THR A 59 -11.43 21.31 0.62
N ASN A 60 -10.37 22.02 0.22
CA ASN A 60 -10.32 23.47 0.25
C ASN A 60 -11.00 24.06 -1.00
N ASN A 61 -12.18 24.62 -0.83
CA ASN A 61 -12.91 25.28 -1.93
C ASN A 61 -12.62 26.80 -2.02
N ALA A 62 -11.69 27.29 -1.18
CA ALA A 62 -11.29 28.70 -1.12
C ALA A 62 -9.88 28.91 -1.72
N ALA A 63 -9.27 30.07 -1.47
CA ALA A 63 -7.90 30.35 -1.88
C ALA A 63 -6.88 29.40 -1.24
N PRO A 64 -5.73 29.13 -1.88
CA PRO A 64 -4.68 28.30 -1.31
C PRO A 64 -4.25 28.76 0.08
N THR A 65 -3.99 27.81 0.98
CA THR A 65 -3.46 28.05 2.32
C THR A 65 -2.16 27.28 2.53
N SER A 66 -1.26 27.82 3.37
CA SER A 66 -0.02 27.15 3.78
C SER A 66 -0.12 26.45 5.14
N GLY A 67 -1.29 26.52 5.77
CA GLY A 67 -1.58 25.83 7.02
C GLY A 67 -3.08 25.67 7.20
N TRP A 68 -3.49 24.56 7.81
CA TRP A 68 -4.90 24.29 8.07
C TRP A 68 -5.13 23.67 9.46
N SER A 69 -6.31 23.96 10.01
CA SER A 69 -6.80 23.34 11.22
C SER A 69 -8.27 22.98 11.03
N LEU A 70 -8.58 21.69 11.11
CA LEU A 70 -9.94 21.16 11.11
C LEU A 70 -10.47 21.16 12.56
N GLY A 71 -11.70 21.63 12.75
CA GLY A 71 -12.45 21.47 14.01
C GLY A 71 -13.77 20.75 13.76
N PHE A 72 -14.24 19.94 14.72
CA PHE A 72 -15.57 19.31 14.71
C PHE A 72 -15.96 18.85 16.12
N ASP A 73 -17.24 18.52 16.32
CA ASP A 73 -17.73 18.08 17.62
C ASP A 73 -18.27 16.65 17.58
N PHE A 74 -17.84 15.83 18.52
CA PHE A 74 -18.47 14.54 18.81
C PHE A 74 -19.82 14.76 19.53
N THR A 75 -20.83 14.00 19.13
CA THR A 75 -22.19 14.16 19.66
C THR A 75 -22.67 12.99 20.53
N GLY A 76 -21.87 11.91 20.65
CA GLY A 76 -22.22 10.68 21.35
C GLY A 76 -21.26 10.25 22.46
N GLY A 77 -20.49 11.17 23.04
CA GLY A 77 -19.52 10.84 24.11
C GLY A 77 -18.31 10.04 23.61
N GLN A 78 -17.95 10.21 22.34
CA GLN A 78 -16.77 9.60 21.75
C GLN A 78 -15.50 10.25 22.30
N HIS A 79 -14.42 9.45 22.45
CA HIS A 79 -13.11 9.92 22.87
C HIS A 79 -12.05 9.49 21.87
N LEU A 80 -11.31 10.47 21.34
CA LEU A 80 -10.17 10.27 20.47
C LEU A 80 -9.11 9.40 21.17
N THR A 81 -8.66 8.35 20.55
CA THR A 81 -7.60 7.48 21.08
C THR A 81 -6.29 7.64 20.32
N GLN A 82 -6.34 7.77 19.00
CA GLN A 82 -5.19 7.99 18.14
C GLN A 82 -5.64 8.66 16.85
N GLY A 83 -4.76 9.50 16.26
CA GLY A 83 -5.00 10.05 14.94
C GLY A 83 -3.72 10.07 14.10
N TRP A 84 -3.87 10.16 12.78
CA TRP A 84 -2.76 10.22 11.82
C TRP A 84 -3.00 11.30 10.77
N SER A 85 -1.94 11.68 10.09
CA SER A 85 -1.90 12.77 9.08
C SER A 85 -2.27 14.16 9.61
N ALA A 86 -2.30 14.33 10.93
CA ALA A 86 -2.48 15.62 11.61
C ALA A 86 -2.03 15.51 13.07
N THR A 87 -1.74 16.63 13.69
CA THR A 87 -1.62 16.73 15.15
C THR A 87 -3.02 16.86 15.73
N TRP A 88 -3.47 15.85 16.46
CA TRP A 88 -4.82 15.73 16.98
C TRP A 88 -4.93 16.13 18.45
N SER A 89 -6.02 16.77 18.81
CA SER A 89 -6.37 17.07 20.21
C SER A 89 -7.89 17.03 20.42
N GLN A 90 -8.32 16.74 21.64
CA GLN A 90 -9.73 16.77 22.03
C GLN A 90 -9.89 17.51 23.36
N SER A 91 -10.86 18.40 23.43
CA SER A 91 -11.30 19.09 24.66
C SER A 91 -12.81 18.92 24.81
N SER A 92 -13.24 18.12 25.76
CA SER A 92 -14.64 17.68 25.88
C SER A 92 -15.16 17.04 24.59
N ALA A 93 -16.21 17.56 23.97
CA ALA A 93 -16.73 17.06 22.70
C ALA A 93 -15.94 17.58 21.47
N HIS A 94 -15.22 18.70 21.62
CA HIS A 94 -14.54 19.36 20.51
C HIS A 94 -13.22 18.69 20.16
N VAL A 95 -13.06 18.32 18.88
CA VAL A 95 -11.84 17.73 18.32
C VAL A 95 -11.21 18.72 17.36
N THR A 96 -9.89 18.85 17.44
CA THR A 96 -9.08 19.65 16.52
C THR A 96 -8.00 18.78 15.88
N ALA A 97 -7.81 18.93 14.58
CA ALA A 97 -6.72 18.33 13.83
C ALA A 97 -5.96 19.44 13.08
N ALA A 98 -4.72 19.69 13.45
CA ALA A 98 -3.84 20.67 12.78
C ALA A 98 -2.90 19.96 11.82
N ASN A 99 -2.54 20.61 10.71
CA ASN A 99 -1.63 20.04 9.73
C ASN A 99 -0.26 19.68 10.31
N GLU A 100 0.35 18.66 9.74
CA GLU A 100 1.75 18.33 9.92
C GLU A 100 2.64 19.22 9.02
N SER A 101 3.94 19.25 9.30
CA SER A 101 4.89 20.09 8.55
C SER A 101 4.94 19.77 7.04
N TRP A 102 4.56 18.57 6.64
CA TRP A 102 4.61 18.07 5.27
C TRP A 102 3.29 18.23 4.49
N ASN A 103 2.16 18.46 5.15
CA ASN A 103 0.83 18.54 4.48
C ASN A 103 0.10 19.87 4.73
N GLY A 104 0.78 20.89 5.22
CA GLY A 104 0.18 22.21 5.51
C GLY A 104 -0.27 22.97 4.28
N SER A 105 0.35 22.76 3.12
CA SER A 105 -0.03 23.44 1.88
C SER A 105 -1.26 22.79 1.25
N LEU A 106 -2.37 23.53 1.16
CA LEU A 106 -3.63 23.05 0.59
C LEU A 106 -4.15 24.03 -0.46
N GLY A 107 -3.93 23.70 -1.75
CA GLY A 107 -4.34 24.50 -2.90
C GLY A 107 -5.86 24.64 -3.02
N ALA A 108 -6.31 25.56 -3.86
CA ALA A 108 -7.73 25.66 -4.20
C ALA A 108 -8.20 24.39 -4.93
N GLY A 109 -9.29 23.79 -4.46
CA GLY A 109 -9.81 22.50 -4.95
C GLY A 109 -9.00 21.28 -4.51
N ALA A 110 -7.87 21.45 -3.80
CA ALA A 110 -7.09 20.33 -3.29
C ALA A 110 -7.70 19.74 -2.03
N SER A 111 -7.43 18.44 -1.82
CA SER A 111 -7.92 17.70 -0.66
C SER A 111 -6.78 17.13 0.16
N VAL A 112 -7.00 16.96 1.46
CA VAL A 112 -6.13 16.23 2.38
C VAL A 112 -6.94 15.21 3.15
N SER A 113 -6.39 13.99 3.28
CA SER A 113 -7.03 12.89 4.00
C SER A 113 -6.38 12.70 5.36
N LEU A 114 -7.22 12.57 6.37
CA LEU A 114 -6.87 12.34 7.76
C LEU A 114 -7.60 11.09 8.25
N GLY A 115 -7.16 10.56 9.39
CA GLY A 115 -7.93 9.52 10.04
C GLY A 115 -7.66 9.49 11.54
N PHE A 116 -8.55 8.82 12.25
CA PHE A 116 -8.40 8.61 13.68
C PHE A 116 -9.13 7.37 14.15
N THR A 117 -8.71 6.86 15.31
CA THR A 117 -9.48 5.92 16.11
C THR A 117 -10.03 6.65 17.32
N ALA A 118 -11.21 6.25 17.76
CA ALA A 118 -11.83 6.77 18.96
C ALA A 118 -12.65 5.68 19.67
N SER A 119 -12.81 5.82 20.99
CA SER A 119 -13.73 5.00 21.76
C SER A 119 -15.13 5.60 21.73
N TRP A 120 -16.14 4.77 21.97
CA TRP A 120 -17.54 5.19 22.14
C TRP A 120 -18.26 4.30 23.15
N SER A 121 -19.36 4.82 23.70
CA SER A 121 -20.27 4.05 24.56
C SER A 121 -21.71 4.48 24.29
N GLY A 122 -22.63 3.49 24.22
CA GLY A 122 -24.04 3.71 23.91
C GLY A 122 -24.33 3.87 22.42
N ALA A 123 -23.93 4.97 21.80
CA ALA A 123 -24.10 5.21 20.35
C ALA A 123 -22.87 5.91 19.75
N ASN A 124 -22.62 5.67 18.46
CA ASN A 124 -21.54 6.31 17.70
C ASN A 124 -22.11 7.12 16.52
N PRO A 125 -22.78 8.26 16.79
CA PRO A 125 -23.26 9.14 15.72
C PRO A 125 -22.10 9.82 15.01
N ALA A 126 -22.32 10.21 13.75
CA ALA A 126 -21.34 11.01 13.00
C ALA A 126 -21.10 12.36 13.71
N PRO A 127 -19.87 12.87 13.72
CA PRO A 127 -19.54 14.19 14.23
C PRO A 127 -20.22 15.29 13.39
N THR A 128 -20.34 16.48 13.98
CA THR A 128 -20.99 17.64 13.36
C THR A 128 -20.15 18.90 13.52
N GLY A 129 -20.54 19.99 12.84
CA GLY A 129 -19.92 21.28 13.02
C GLY A 129 -18.51 21.40 12.44
N PHE A 130 -18.26 20.75 11.31
CA PHE A 130 -16.95 20.82 10.67
C PHE A 130 -16.55 22.24 10.27
N THR A 131 -15.35 22.64 10.66
CA THR A 131 -14.75 23.94 10.32
C THR A 131 -13.33 23.75 9.80
N LEU A 132 -12.91 24.55 8.83
CA LEU A 132 -11.52 24.66 8.39
C LEU A 132 -11.01 26.07 8.67
N ASN A 133 -9.95 26.18 9.47
CA ASN A 133 -9.43 27.47 9.96
C ASN A 133 -10.53 28.37 10.60
N GLY A 134 -11.46 27.73 11.32
CA GLY A 134 -12.58 28.40 11.99
C GLY A 134 -13.75 28.81 11.08
N LEU A 135 -13.68 28.52 9.76
CA LEU A 135 -14.78 28.78 8.82
C LEU A 135 -15.60 27.50 8.61
N PRO A 136 -16.95 27.57 8.63
CA PRO A 136 -17.80 26.40 8.42
C PRO A 136 -17.56 25.74 7.06
N CYS A 137 -17.46 24.41 7.06
CA CYS A 137 -17.42 23.58 5.86
C CYS A 137 -18.84 23.07 5.53
N SER A 138 -19.07 22.74 4.25
CA SER A 138 -20.21 21.93 3.88
C SER A 138 -19.97 20.48 4.26
N ASP A 139 -20.99 19.84 4.82
CA ASP A 139 -20.99 18.40 5.03
C ASP A 139 -21.10 17.72 3.66
N GLY A 140 -20.04 17.07 3.23
CA GLY A 140 -20.02 16.25 2.01
C GLY A 140 -20.71 14.90 2.26
N SER A 141 -21.88 14.91 2.88
CA SER A 141 -22.68 13.72 3.11
C SER A 141 -23.28 13.25 1.78
N GLY A 142 -22.60 12.35 1.09
CA GLY A 142 -23.24 11.49 0.11
C GLY A 142 -24.31 10.68 0.85
N SER A 143 -25.59 10.98 0.61
CA SER A 143 -26.72 10.19 1.10
C SER A 143 -26.55 8.74 0.67
N SER A 144 -26.10 7.89 1.57
CA SER A 144 -26.29 6.46 1.46
C SER A 144 -27.73 6.17 1.89
N THR A 145 -28.66 6.17 0.93
CA THR A 145 -29.94 5.53 1.11
C THR A 145 -29.72 4.03 1.15
N GLY A 146 -29.61 3.48 2.36
CA GLY A 146 -29.68 2.04 2.58
C GLY A 146 -31.03 1.50 2.08
N PRO A 147 -31.06 0.28 1.54
CA PRO A 147 -32.31 -0.32 1.10
C PRO A 147 -33.22 -0.61 2.30
N THR A 148 -34.36 0.04 2.30
CA THR A 148 -35.46 -0.25 3.23
C THR A 148 -35.96 -1.67 2.95
N SER A 149 -35.84 -2.55 3.92
CA SER A 149 -36.41 -3.90 3.91
C SER A 149 -37.94 -3.82 3.95
N THR A 150 -38.58 -4.15 2.85
CA THR A 150 -40.03 -4.37 2.78
C THR A 150 -40.30 -5.84 3.14
N PRO A 151 -41.30 -6.16 3.99
CA PRO A 151 -41.57 -7.52 4.38
C PRO A 151 -42.21 -8.33 3.23
N SER A 152 -41.69 -9.55 3.08
CA SER A 152 -42.18 -10.57 2.14
C SER A 152 -43.55 -11.12 2.54
N PRO A 153 -44.48 -11.32 1.62
CA PRO A 153 -45.67 -12.09 1.90
C PRO A 153 -45.40 -13.60 1.78
N THR A 154 -45.85 -14.30 2.78
CA THR A 154 -45.91 -15.74 2.87
C THR A 154 -46.80 -16.33 1.77
N GLY A 155 -46.22 -17.17 0.92
CA GLY A 155 -46.98 -17.96 -0.07
C GLY A 155 -46.54 -19.41 -0.06
N THR A 156 -47.38 -20.25 0.52
CA THR A 156 -47.30 -21.71 0.52
C THR A 156 -47.63 -22.25 -0.87
N SER A 157 -46.78 -23.09 -1.46
CA SER A 157 -47.20 -23.97 -2.55
C SER A 157 -46.41 -25.28 -2.56
N THR A 158 -47.17 -26.30 -2.64
CA THR A 158 -46.94 -27.74 -2.59
C THR A 158 -46.09 -28.25 -3.78
N PRO A 159 -45.31 -29.33 -3.61
CA PRO A 159 -44.48 -29.85 -4.71
C PRO A 159 -45.28 -30.76 -5.64
N THR A 160 -45.15 -30.52 -6.93
CA THR A 160 -45.58 -31.47 -7.98
C THR A 160 -44.34 -32.02 -8.68
N THR A 161 -44.26 -33.33 -8.71
CA THR A 161 -43.27 -34.15 -9.41
C THR A 161 -43.56 -34.14 -10.92
N PRO A 162 -42.57 -34.00 -11.81
CA PRO A 162 -42.72 -34.44 -13.19
C PRO A 162 -41.83 -35.64 -13.52
N THR A 163 -42.42 -36.52 -14.26
CA THR A 163 -42.00 -37.75 -14.91
C THR A 163 -40.88 -37.48 -15.97
N PRO A 164 -40.02 -38.47 -16.25
CA PRO A 164 -38.82 -38.26 -17.10
C PRO A 164 -39.17 -38.29 -18.60
N THR A 165 -38.57 -37.39 -19.36
CA THR A 165 -38.61 -37.44 -20.82
C THR A 165 -37.16 -37.46 -21.38
N THR A 166 -36.98 -38.37 -22.29
CA THR A 166 -35.88 -38.82 -23.11
C THR A 166 -34.80 -37.81 -23.55
N THR A 167 -33.55 -38.33 -23.53
CA THR A 167 -32.29 -37.83 -24.04
C THR A 167 -32.30 -37.47 -25.53
N PRO A 168 -31.57 -36.42 -25.91
CA PRO A 168 -30.80 -36.42 -27.17
C PRO A 168 -29.30 -36.40 -26.91
N THR A 169 -28.65 -37.15 -27.74
CA THR A 169 -27.26 -37.48 -27.83
C THR A 169 -26.34 -36.29 -28.15
N GLY A 170 -25.20 -36.19 -27.45
CA GLY A 170 -23.92 -35.77 -28.01
C GLY A 170 -23.66 -34.30 -28.22
N SER A 171 -23.07 -33.67 -27.23
CA SER A 171 -22.18 -32.51 -27.42
C SER A 171 -20.88 -32.79 -26.66
N PRO A 172 -19.70 -32.41 -27.17
CA PRO A 172 -18.46 -32.75 -26.50
C PRO A 172 -18.37 -32.09 -25.15
N THR A 173 -18.28 -32.90 -24.10
CA THR A 173 -18.01 -32.46 -22.74
C THR A 173 -16.61 -31.86 -22.70
N THR A 174 -16.50 -30.54 -22.73
CA THR A 174 -15.28 -29.90 -22.26
C THR A 174 -15.19 -30.18 -20.77
N THR A 175 -14.34 -31.14 -20.41
CA THR A 175 -13.93 -31.35 -19.02
C THR A 175 -13.43 -30.00 -18.49
N PRO A 176 -13.94 -29.49 -17.35
CA PRO A 176 -13.31 -28.34 -16.72
C PRO A 176 -11.86 -28.74 -16.43
N THR A 177 -10.92 -28.07 -17.08
CA THR A 177 -9.50 -28.22 -16.74
C THR A 177 -9.40 -27.80 -15.27
N GLN A 178 -9.05 -28.75 -14.39
CA GLN A 178 -8.73 -28.40 -13.01
C GLN A 178 -7.72 -27.27 -13.03
N PRO A 179 -7.79 -26.27 -12.15
CA PRO A 179 -6.76 -25.25 -12.05
C PRO A 179 -5.42 -25.97 -11.93
N VAL A 180 -4.53 -25.72 -12.86
CA VAL A 180 -3.15 -26.20 -12.74
C VAL A 180 -2.62 -25.50 -11.50
N GLY A 181 -2.27 -26.26 -10.44
CA GLY A 181 -1.75 -25.70 -9.20
C GLY A 181 -0.55 -24.79 -9.46
N ALA A 182 -0.20 -23.94 -8.50
CA ALA A 182 0.96 -23.04 -8.60
C ALA A 182 2.21 -23.82 -9.08
N PRO A 183 2.99 -23.27 -10.04
CA PRO A 183 4.15 -23.96 -10.58
C PRO A 183 5.27 -24.02 -9.54
N GLU A 184 6.02 -25.11 -9.53
CA GLU A 184 7.31 -25.13 -8.85
C GLU A 184 8.30 -24.29 -9.64
N LEU A 185 9.01 -23.41 -8.96
CA LEU A 185 9.86 -22.43 -9.61
C LEU A 185 11.35 -22.73 -9.38
N GLY A 186 12.14 -22.39 -10.38
CA GLY A 186 13.59 -22.34 -10.33
C GLY A 186 14.13 -21.21 -11.21
N VAL A 187 15.41 -20.90 -11.05
CA VAL A 187 16.13 -19.93 -11.86
C VAL A 187 16.87 -20.67 -13.00
N SER A 188 16.69 -20.19 -14.22
CA SER A 188 17.45 -20.65 -15.40
C SER A 188 17.92 -19.42 -16.19
N GLY A 189 19.20 -19.11 -16.06
CA GLY A 189 19.78 -17.89 -16.65
C GLY A 189 19.09 -16.64 -16.14
N THR A 190 18.45 -15.88 -17.02
CA THR A 190 17.76 -14.62 -16.70
C THR A 190 16.27 -14.79 -16.46
N ARG A 191 15.78 -16.04 -16.30
CA ARG A 191 14.34 -16.33 -16.21
C ARG A 191 14.01 -17.18 -14.99
N LEU A 192 12.82 -16.97 -14.45
CA LEU A 192 12.15 -17.95 -13.63
C LEU A 192 11.54 -19.00 -14.56
N THR A 193 11.70 -20.27 -14.22
CA THR A 193 11.18 -21.39 -15.01
C THR A 193 10.46 -22.38 -14.11
N ASP A 194 9.50 -23.11 -14.67
CA ASP A 194 8.91 -24.26 -13.99
C ASP A 194 9.71 -25.55 -14.26
N ARG A 195 9.26 -26.67 -13.70
CA ARG A 195 9.90 -27.99 -13.89
C ARG A 195 9.96 -28.44 -15.35
N SER A 196 9.08 -27.95 -16.21
CA SER A 196 9.11 -28.25 -17.65
C SER A 196 10.15 -27.44 -18.44
N GLY A 197 10.77 -26.44 -17.77
CA GLY A 197 11.64 -25.45 -18.39
C GLY A 197 10.88 -24.26 -19.02
N ALA A 198 9.56 -24.23 -18.90
CA ALA A 198 8.77 -23.09 -19.40
C ALA A 198 9.03 -21.83 -18.56
N THR A 199 9.24 -20.71 -19.24
CA THR A 199 9.40 -19.41 -18.56
C THR A 199 8.12 -19.05 -17.80
N ARG A 200 8.30 -18.60 -16.58
CA ARG A 200 7.23 -18.10 -15.71
C ARG A 200 7.50 -16.67 -15.31
N ARG A 201 6.45 -15.89 -15.19
CA ARG A 201 6.49 -14.52 -14.67
C ARG A 201 5.60 -14.47 -13.44
N LEU A 202 6.03 -13.73 -12.42
CA LEU A 202 5.21 -13.41 -11.26
C LEU A 202 4.46 -12.11 -11.59
N LEU A 203 3.16 -12.21 -11.81
CA LEU A 203 2.27 -11.11 -12.15
C LEU A 203 1.14 -11.09 -11.12
N GLY A 204 1.10 -10.07 -10.25
CA GLY A 204 0.16 -10.15 -9.15
C GLY A 204 0.13 -8.94 -8.25
N VAL A 205 -0.07 -9.19 -6.97
CA VAL A 205 -0.31 -8.16 -5.96
C VAL A 205 0.48 -8.42 -4.68
N ASN A 206 0.65 -7.37 -3.89
CA ASN A 206 1.06 -7.46 -2.49
C ASN A 206 -0.19 -7.54 -1.61
N ARG A 207 -0.22 -8.44 -0.63
CA ARG A 207 -1.28 -8.52 0.39
C ARG A 207 -0.71 -8.02 1.72
N SER A 208 -0.75 -6.70 1.90
CA SER A 208 -0.28 -6.05 3.13
C SER A 208 -1.13 -6.41 4.36
N GLY A 209 -0.63 -6.09 5.54
CA GLY A 209 -1.29 -6.30 6.82
C GLY A 209 -0.49 -7.20 7.77
N GLY A 210 0.16 -8.25 7.25
CA GLY A 210 0.98 -9.15 8.05
C GLY A 210 2.17 -8.46 8.72
N GLU A 211 2.71 -7.41 8.10
CA GLU A 211 3.86 -6.67 8.59
C GLU A 211 3.55 -5.74 9.78
N PHE A 212 2.31 -5.25 9.91
CA PHE A 212 2.01 -4.21 10.93
C PHE A 212 0.92 -4.59 11.94
N MET A 213 -0.11 -5.37 11.56
CA MET A 213 -1.28 -5.60 12.41
C MET A 213 -0.91 -6.23 13.75
N CYS A 214 0.01 -7.20 13.75
CA CYS A 214 0.43 -7.93 14.94
C CYS A 214 1.17 -7.01 15.94
N VAL A 215 2.12 -6.21 15.46
CA VAL A 215 2.90 -5.29 16.31
C VAL A 215 2.05 -4.13 16.82
N GLN A 216 1.02 -3.73 16.06
CA GLN A 216 0.04 -2.74 16.49
C GLN A 216 -1.02 -3.31 17.45
N GLY A 217 -1.08 -4.63 17.62
CA GLY A 217 -2.00 -5.31 18.54
C GLY A 217 -3.45 -5.36 18.04
N HIS A 218 -3.67 -5.32 16.72
CA HIS A 218 -4.97 -5.29 16.08
C HIS A 218 -5.36 -6.58 15.35
N GLY A 219 -4.50 -7.59 15.34
CA GLY A 219 -4.72 -8.86 14.65
C GLY A 219 -3.44 -9.37 14.00
N ILE A 220 -3.58 -10.27 13.02
CA ILE A 220 -2.46 -10.76 12.21
C ILE A 220 -2.49 -10.16 10.81
N PHE A 221 -3.67 -9.98 10.23
CA PHE A 221 -3.89 -9.35 8.93
C PHE A 221 -4.95 -8.24 9.03
N ASP A 222 -4.87 -7.24 8.16
CA ASP A 222 -5.77 -6.08 8.09
C ASP A 222 -7.03 -6.33 7.25
N GLY A 223 -7.60 -7.48 7.33
CA GLY A 223 -8.80 -7.86 6.59
C GLY A 223 -8.82 -9.35 6.30
N PRO A 224 -9.84 -9.83 5.54
CA PRO A 224 -10.02 -11.24 5.31
C PRO A 224 -8.89 -11.83 4.46
N VAL A 225 -8.48 -13.03 4.83
CA VAL A 225 -7.52 -13.88 4.11
C VAL A 225 -8.09 -15.27 3.88
N ASP A 226 -9.41 -15.40 3.94
CA ASP A 226 -10.14 -16.64 3.68
C ASP A 226 -10.14 -17.00 2.18
N ASP A 227 -10.74 -18.12 1.85
CA ASP A 227 -10.79 -18.62 0.47
C ASP A 227 -11.48 -17.64 -0.50
N THR A 228 -12.50 -16.92 -0.02
CA THR A 228 -13.23 -15.93 -0.84
C THR A 228 -12.34 -14.73 -1.17
N ALA A 229 -11.63 -14.20 -0.19
CA ALA A 229 -10.72 -13.08 -0.38
C ALA A 229 -9.54 -13.44 -1.30
N VAL A 230 -8.96 -14.64 -1.15
CA VAL A 230 -7.86 -15.10 -2.02
C VAL A 230 -8.36 -15.38 -3.44
N ARG A 231 -9.58 -15.92 -3.60
CA ARG A 231 -10.21 -16.10 -4.91
C ARG A 231 -10.39 -14.76 -5.64
N ALA A 232 -10.78 -13.70 -4.94
CA ALA A 232 -10.93 -12.37 -5.54
C ALA A 232 -9.62 -11.86 -6.17
N ILE A 233 -8.45 -12.22 -5.60
CA ILE A 233 -7.13 -11.95 -6.20
C ILE A 233 -6.96 -12.78 -7.49
N ALA A 234 -7.26 -14.06 -7.45
CA ALA A 234 -7.17 -14.94 -8.62
C ALA A 234 -8.11 -14.52 -9.75
N ASP A 235 -9.29 -13.95 -9.43
CA ASP A 235 -10.26 -13.43 -10.41
C ASP A 235 -9.72 -12.22 -11.19
N TRP A 236 -8.70 -11.53 -10.67
CA TRP A 236 -7.95 -10.51 -11.42
C TRP A 236 -6.94 -11.12 -12.40
N LYS A 237 -6.78 -12.45 -12.42
CA LYS A 237 -5.76 -13.18 -13.18
C LYS A 237 -4.34 -12.98 -12.64
N ALA A 238 -4.23 -12.59 -11.39
CA ALA A 238 -2.97 -12.64 -10.68
C ALA A 238 -2.50 -14.10 -10.55
N ASN A 239 -1.21 -14.31 -10.71
CA ASN A 239 -0.57 -15.62 -10.53
C ASN A 239 0.46 -15.63 -9.39
N ALA A 240 0.60 -14.52 -8.67
CA ALA A 240 1.49 -14.40 -7.52
C ALA A 240 0.90 -13.44 -6.47
N VAL A 241 1.20 -13.73 -5.20
CA VAL A 241 0.85 -12.88 -4.06
C VAL A 241 2.07 -12.72 -3.17
N ARG A 242 2.56 -11.49 -3.02
CA ARG A 242 3.61 -11.16 -2.06
C ARG A 242 2.97 -10.91 -0.70
N ILE A 243 3.51 -11.55 0.34
CA ILE A 243 2.97 -11.59 1.70
C ILE A 243 4.01 -10.98 2.64
N PRO A 244 3.88 -9.69 2.98
CA PRO A 244 4.74 -9.01 3.94
C PRO A 244 4.62 -9.61 5.35
N LEU A 245 5.76 -9.89 5.97
CA LEU A 245 5.86 -10.48 7.30
C LEU A 245 6.58 -9.54 8.27
N ASN A 246 6.30 -9.76 9.56
CA ASN A 246 6.93 -9.08 10.67
C ASN A 246 7.83 -10.06 11.44
N GLU A 247 9.08 -9.68 11.63
CA GLU A 247 10.09 -10.50 12.29
C GLU A 247 9.72 -10.88 13.73
N GLU A 248 9.35 -9.88 14.53
CA GLU A 248 9.06 -10.09 15.96
C GLU A 248 7.79 -10.89 16.17
N CYS A 249 6.79 -10.70 15.31
CA CYS A 249 5.55 -11.47 15.34
C CYS A 249 5.79 -12.93 14.97
N TRP A 250 6.61 -13.19 13.94
CA TRP A 250 6.97 -14.55 13.52
C TRP A 250 7.76 -15.27 14.61
N LEU A 251 8.77 -14.62 15.18
CA LEU A 251 9.64 -15.18 16.23
C LEU A 251 8.93 -15.28 17.59
N GLY A 252 7.81 -14.58 17.78
CA GLY A 252 7.03 -14.64 19.01
C GLY A 252 7.61 -13.84 20.16
N LEU A 253 8.21 -12.67 19.88
CA LEU A 253 8.85 -11.85 20.92
C LEU A 253 7.82 -11.26 21.90
N ASP A 254 8.26 -11.00 23.14
CA ASP A 254 7.37 -10.67 24.27
C ASP A 254 6.68 -9.29 24.19
N ASN A 255 7.18 -8.40 23.33
CA ASN A 255 6.53 -7.12 23.03
C ASN A 255 5.25 -7.27 22.19
N ILE A 256 5.02 -8.43 21.57
CA ILE A 256 3.83 -8.73 20.78
C ILE A 256 2.82 -9.48 21.66
N ARG A 257 1.52 -9.18 21.48
CA ARG A 257 0.44 -9.88 22.19
C ARG A 257 0.49 -11.39 21.90
N PRO A 258 0.29 -12.27 22.92
CA PRO A 258 0.38 -13.72 22.74
C PRO A 258 -0.50 -14.28 21.61
N GLU A 259 -1.68 -13.71 21.41
CA GLU A 259 -2.64 -14.12 20.39
C GLU A 259 -2.24 -13.78 18.94
N TYR A 260 -1.23 -12.89 18.74
CA TYR A 260 -0.78 -12.42 17.42
C TYR A 260 0.69 -12.76 17.13
N ARG A 261 1.33 -13.59 17.96
CA ARG A 261 2.75 -13.91 17.84
C ARG A 261 3.04 -15.40 17.81
N GLY A 262 4.26 -15.74 17.38
CA GLY A 262 4.78 -17.11 17.40
C GLY A 262 3.89 -18.07 16.64
N ALA A 263 3.47 -19.17 17.28
CA ALA A 263 2.70 -20.22 16.64
C ALA A 263 1.37 -19.72 16.01
N ALA A 264 0.71 -18.73 16.62
CA ALA A 264 -0.51 -18.15 16.08
C ALA A 264 -0.24 -17.40 14.76
N TYR A 265 0.78 -16.52 14.74
CA TYR A 265 1.18 -15.79 13.55
C TYR A 265 1.67 -16.73 12.44
N VAL A 266 2.58 -17.64 12.75
CA VAL A 266 3.12 -18.64 11.81
C VAL A 266 1.99 -19.51 11.24
N GLY A 267 1.03 -19.93 12.08
CA GLY A 267 -0.14 -20.69 11.65
C GLY A 267 -0.98 -19.94 10.63
N ALA A 268 -1.30 -18.67 10.90
CA ALA A 268 -2.09 -17.83 10.00
C ALA A 268 -1.38 -17.57 8.66
N VAL A 269 -0.06 -17.33 8.67
CA VAL A 269 0.74 -17.19 7.44
C VAL A 269 0.75 -18.48 6.64
N LYS A 270 0.93 -19.64 7.28
CA LYS A 270 0.88 -20.96 6.61
C LYS A 270 -0.47 -21.21 5.94
N GLU A 271 -1.56 -20.85 6.60
CA GLU A 271 -2.89 -20.97 6.03
C GLU A 271 -3.08 -20.06 4.81
N LEU A 272 -2.61 -18.80 4.88
CA LEU A 272 -2.67 -17.90 3.73
C LEU A 272 -1.84 -18.44 2.56
N VAL A 273 -0.60 -18.87 2.80
CA VAL A 273 0.26 -19.50 1.78
C VAL A 273 -0.43 -20.71 1.15
N ALA A 274 -1.05 -21.58 1.95
CA ALA A 274 -1.77 -22.76 1.44
C ALA A 274 -2.97 -22.37 0.56
N ARG A 275 -3.73 -21.32 0.93
CA ARG A 275 -4.84 -20.81 0.12
C ARG A 275 -4.35 -20.21 -1.20
N VAL A 276 -3.28 -19.41 -1.17
CA VAL A 276 -2.67 -18.84 -2.39
C VAL A 276 -2.28 -19.96 -3.34
N LEU A 277 -1.60 -21.00 -2.84
CA LEU A 277 -1.23 -22.19 -3.63
C LEU A 277 -2.45 -22.94 -4.16
N ALA A 278 -3.51 -23.08 -3.37
CA ALA A 278 -4.74 -23.77 -3.78
C ALA A 278 -5.46 -23.06 -4.93
N HIS A 279 -5.31 -21.74 -5.02
CA HIS A 279 -5.82 -20.94 -6.14
C HIS A 279 -4.85 -20.83 -7.33
N GLY A 280 -3.78 -21.62 -7.35
CA GLY A 280 -2.83 -21.66 -8.47
C GLY A 280 -1.83 -20.51 -8.51
N MET A 281 -1.75 -19.70 -7.47
CA MET A 281 -0.86 -18.56 -7.37
C MET A 281 0.41 -18.89 -6.58
N THR A 282 1.54 -18.27 -6.95
CA THR A 282 2.82 -18.38 -6.25
C THR A 282 2.84 -17.44 -5.04
N PRO A 283 3.00 -17.92 -3.81
CA PRO A 283 3.23 -17.05 -2.66
C PRO A 283 4.70 -16.61 -2.63
N VAL A 284 4.92 -15.31 -2.47
CA VAL A 284 6.22 -14.69 -2.19
C VAL A 284 6.20 -14.22 -0.75
N VAL A 285 6.82 -14.98 0.16
CA VAL A 285 6.93 -14.58 1.57
C VAL A 285 8.11 -13.63 1.74
N GLU A 286 7.87 -12.52 2.40
CA GLU A 286 8.79 -11.40 2.43
C GLU A 286 8.95 -10.86 3.86
N LEU A 287 10.19 -10.43 4.22
CA LEU A 287 10.47 -9.77 5.50
C LEU A 287 10.35 -8.26 5.34
N HIS A 288 9.32 -7.67 5.95
CA HIS A 288 9.01 -6.25 5.76
C HIS A 288 9.57 -5.36 6.86
N TRP A 289 9.30 -5.69 8.13
CA TRP A 289 9.74 -4.92 9.29
C TRP A 289 10.58 -5.76 10.24
N THR A 290 11.68 -5.17 10.69
CA THR A 290 12.69 -5.79 11.54
C THR A 290 12.96 -4.99 12.81
N TYR A 291 13.62 -5.59 13.77
CA TYR A 291 14.16 -4.97 14.97
C TYR A 291 15.30 -3.99 14.61
N GLY A 292 15.66 -3.12 15.55
CA GLY A 292 16.81 -2.21 15.47
C GLY A 292 16.42 -0.74 15.60
N GLN A 293 17.10 -0.02 16.46
CA GLN A 293 16.84 1.40 16.66
C GLN A 293 17.63 2.24 15.67
N TYR A 294 16.92 2.93 14.80
CA TYR A 294 17.50 3.88 13.84
C TYR A 294 16.95 5.29 14.06
N THR A 295 17.86 6.23 14.32
CA THR A 295 17.53 7.65 14.56
C THR A 295 18.23 8.58 13.56
N GLY A 296 18.81 8.03 12.50
CA GLY A 296 19.52 8.77 11.47
C GLY A 296 18.63 9.43 10.44
N ASN A 297 19.24 9.90 9.36
CA ASN A 297 18.54 10.51 8.23
C ASN A 297 17.50 9.54 7.63
N SER A 298 16.35 10.07 7.25
CA SER A 298 15.23 9.28 6.70
C SER A 298 14.61 8.26 7.67
N ALA A 299 14.88 8.39 8.98
CA ALA A 299 14.21 7.58 9.99
C ALA A 299 12.71 7.96 10.05
N GLY A 300 11.87 7.15 9.46
CA GLY A 300 10.41 7.31 9.56
C GLY A 300 9.89 7.03 10.97
N CYS A 301 10.59 6.19 11.73
CA CYS A 301 10.38 5.99 13.14
C CYS A 301 11.68 5.56 13.83
N SER A 302 11.83 5.92 15.11
CA SER A 302 12.99 5.58 15.93
C SER A 302 12.73 4.44 16.93
N ASP A 303 11.59 3.77 16.82
CA ASP A 303 11.28 2.61 17.65
C ASP A 303 12.31 1.49 17.42
N VAL A 304 12.70 0.81 18.48
CA VAL A 304 13.62 -0.33 18.42
C VAL A 304 12.95 -1.58 17.88
N HIS A 305 11.63 -1.66 18.06
CA HIS A 305 10.83 -2.80 17.62
C HIS A 305 10.52 -2.79 16.12
N ALA A 306 10.08 -3.91 15.61
CA ALA A 306 9.64 -4.10 14.21
C ALA A 306 8.29 -3.43 13.94
N SER A 307 8.18 -2.13 14.26
CA SER A 307 6.98 -1.31 14.12
C SER A 307 7.01 -0.38 12.90
N CYS A 308 8.13 -0.37 12.17
CA CYS A 308 8.35 0.47 10.99
C CYS A 308 9.59 0.02 10.21
N GLN A 309 9.75 0.56 8.99
CA GLN A 309 10.87 0.26 8.10
C GLN A 309 12.22 0.66 8.70
N LYS A 310 13.19 -0.24 8.64
CA LYS A 310 14.59 -0.03 9.05
C LYS A 310 15.50 0.04 7.82
N PRO A 311 16.69 0.70 7.93
CA PRO A 311 17.62 0.79 6.80
C PRO A 311 18.18 -0.54 6.34
N MET A 312 18.35 -1.50 7.26
CA MET A 312 18.86 -2.84 7.01
C MET A 312 18.30 -3.83 8.04
N PRO A 313 18.27 -5.13 7.74
CA PRO A 313 17.94 -6.16 8.71
C PRO A 313 18.92 -6.19 9.88
N ASP A 314 18.47 -6.56 11.07
CA ASP A 314 19.34 -6.70 12.24
C ASP A 314 19.99 -8.09 12.33
N ALA A 315 21.21 -8.13 12.87
CA ALA A 315 21.93 -9.39 13.07
C ALA A 315 21.42 -10.21 14.26
N ARG A 316 20.55 -9.61 15.10
CA ARG A 316 20.08 -10.25 16.34
C ARG A 316 18.99 -11.28 16.10
N TYR A 317 18.03 -10.96 15.25
CA TYR A 317 16.84 -11.77 15.05
C TYR A 317 16.64 -12.22 13.60
N THR A 318 17.02 -11.41 12.61
CA THR A 318 16.69 -11.69 11.22
C THR A 318 17.27 -13.01 10.68
N PRO A 319 18.50 -13.44 11.03
CA PRO A 319 18.99 -14.77 10.61
C PRO A 319 18.15 -15.92 11.19
N ALA A 320 17.70 -15.80 12.44
CA ALA A 320 16.81 -16.78 13.06
C ALA A 320 15.41 -16.79 12.43
N PHE A 321 14.88 -15.61 12.05
CA PHE A 321 13.64 -15.48 11.30
C PHE A 321 13.75 -16.27 9.99
N TRP A 322 14.76 -16.00 9.17
CA TRP A 322 14.92 -16.68 7.87
C TRP A 322 15.19 -18.17 8.00
N THR A 323 15.94 -18.61 9.02
CA THR A 323 16.08 -20.04 9.33
C THR A 323 14.72 -20.69 9.62
N SER A 324 13.85 -20.02 10.37
CA SER A 324 12.52 -20.52 10.72
C SER A 324 11.57 -20.53 9.51
N VAL A 325 11.53 -19.43 8.74
CA VAL A 325 10.71 -19.33 7.50
C VAL A 325 11.14 -20.39 6.49
N ALA A 326 12.45 -20.51 6.25
CA ALA A 326 12.97 -21.48 5.31
C ALA A 326 12.67 -22.93 5.76
N ASN A 327 12.83 -23.27 7.03
CA ASN A 327 12.45 -24.59 7.55
C ASN A 327 10.94 -24.86 7.41
N THR A 328 10.11 -23.82 7.43
CA THR A 328 8.65 -23.96 7.26
C THR A 328 8.27 -24.30 5.81
N PHE A 329 8.98 -23.75 4.82
CA PHE A 329 8.58 -23.81 3.42
C PHE A 329 9.60 -24.46 2.46
N LYS A 330 10.78 -24.90 2.92
CA LYS A 330 11.87 -25.42 2.07
C LYS A 330 11.50 -26.62 1.22
N ASP A 331 10.52 -27.41 1.65
CA ASP A 331 10.08 -28.61 0.94
C ASP A 331 8.99 -28.30 -0.11
N ASP A 332 8.59 -27.03 -0.25
CA ASP A 332 7.65 -26.57 -1.25
C ASP A 332 8.31 -25.54 -2.20
N PRO A 333 8.83 -25.98 -3.35
CA PRO A 333 9.51 -25.09 -4.30
C PRO A 333 8.57 -24.12 -5.05
N ARG A 334 7.27 -24.13 -4.74
CA ARG A 334 6.30 -23.14 -5.23
C ARG A 334 6.33 -21.85 -4.42
N VAL A 335 6.95 -21.86 -3.22
CA VAL A 335 7.11 -20.69 -2.37
C VAL A 335 8.40 -19.97 -2.72
N VAL A 336 8.33 -18.66 -2.93
CA VAL A 336 9.47 -17.77 -3.18
C VAL A 336 9.76 -16.98 -1.92
N PHE A 337 11.03 -16.72 -1.61
CA PHE A 337 11.48 -15.91 -0.48
C PHE A 337 11.98 -14.57 -1.00
N ASP A 338 11.60 -13.47 -0.33
CA ASP A 338 12.08 -12.12 -0.60
C ASP A 338 12.76 -11.60 0.67
N LEU A 339 14.09 -11.49 0.64
CA LEU A 339 14.92 -11.43 1.85
C LEU A 339 14.66 -10.20 2.72
N PHE A 340 14.32 -9.08 2.13
CA PHE A 340 14.02 -7.86 2.87
C PHE A 340 13.28 -6.86 1.98
N ASN A 341 12.36 -6.10 2.55
CA ASN A 341 11.49 -5.20 1.81
C ASN A 341 12.26 -4.11 1.04
N GLU A 342 12.81 -3.15 1.77
CA GLU A 342 13.34 -1.92 1.19
C GLU A 342 14.60 -1.46 1.90
N PRO A 343 15.77 -2.03 1.60
CA PRO A 343 17.03 -1.56 2.15
C PRO A 343 17.31 -0.11 1.75
N TYR A 344 17.74 0.72 2.74
CA TYR A 344 18.18 2.10 2.47
C TYR A 344 19.46 2.49 3.26
N PRO A 345 20.52 1.65 3.24
CA PRO A 345 21.77 1.98 3.93
C PRO A 345 22.44 3.21 3.34
N ASP A 346 22.12 3.57 2.09
CA ASP A 346 22.58 4.79 1.40
C ASP A 346 22.14 6.07 2.10
N ARG A 347 21.10 6.03 2.93
CA ARG A 347 20.65 7.18 3.75
C ARG A 347 21.43 7.30 5.06
N ALA A 348 22.11 6.24 5.48
CA ALA A 348 22.88 6.18 6.72
C ALA A 348 24.39 6.36 6.47
N THR A 349 24.91 5.79 5.41
CA THR A 349 26.35 5.78 5.08
C THR A 349 26.77 7.01 4.28
N ALA A 350 28.09 7.28 4.27
CA ALA A 350 28.63 8.46 3.59
C ALA A 350 28.89 8.26 2.08
N THR A 351 29.03 7.03 1.63
CA THR A 351 29.32 6.70 0.22
C THR A 351 28.50 5.52 -0.29
N ALA A 352 28.29 5.44 -1.58
CA ALA A 352 27.59 4.32 -2.21
C ALA A 352 28.33 2.99 -1.97
N GLU A 353 29.66 2.98 -1.98
CA GLU A 353 30.44 1.77 -1.69
C GLU A 353 30.22 1.26 -0.27
N GLN A 354 30.18 2.16 0.72
CA GLN A 354 29.82 1.79 2.09
C GLN A 354 28.40 1.25 2.20
N ALA A 355 27.47 1.83 1.45
CA ALA A 355 26.08 1.35 1.41
C ALA A 355 25.99 -0.07 0.84
N TRP A 356 26.63 -0.33 -0.29
CA TRP A 356 26.63 -1.63 -0.93
C TRP A 356 27.40 -2.69 -0.14
N THR A 357 28.52 -2.31 0.52
CA THR A 357 29.24 -3.20 1.43
C THR A 357 28.39 -3.57 2.64
N CYS A 358 27.76 -2.58 3.30
CA CYS A 358 26.81 -2.81 4.38
C CYS A 358 25.63 -3.70 3.93
N TRP A 359 25.08 -3.43 2.75
CA TRP A 359 23.98 -4.21 2.18
C TRP A 359 24.36 -5.68 1.97
N ARG A 360 25.57 -5.96 1.47
CA ARG A 360 26.00 -7.34 1.21
C ARG A 360 26.48 -8.05 2.46
N ASP A 361 27.42 -7.40 3.20
CA ASP A 361 28.22 -8.06 4.23
C ASP A 361 27.72 -7.81 5.65
N GLY A 362 26.85 -6.80 5.87
CA GLY A 362 26.36 -6.48 7.21
C GLY A 362 27.44 -5.98 8.18
N GLY A 363 27.35 -6.40 9.44
CA GLY A 363 28.25 -6.00 10.52
C GLY A 363 27.94 -4.62 11.09
N THR A 364 28.96 -3.94 11.61
CA THR A 364 28.84 -2.56 12.09
C THR A 364 28.85 -1.59 10.92
N CYS A 365 27.67 -1.18 10.48
CA CYS A 365 27.52 -0.25 9.35
C CYS A 365 27.58 1.21 9.83
N PRO A 366 28.36 2.09 9.15
CA PRO A 366 28.40 3.51 9.50
C PRO A 366 27.00 4.15 9.48
N GLY A 367 26.66 4.88 10.54
CA GLY A 367 25.39 5.59 10.66
C GLY A 367 24.18 4.72 11.02
N ILE A 368 24.30 3.41 11.09
CA ILE A 368 23.27 2.48 11.57
C ILE A 368 23.62 2.08 13.01
N GLY A 369 22.71 2.31 13.95
CA GLY A 369 22.96 2.19 15.39
C GLY A 369 22.87 0.76 15.94
N TYR A 370 22.81 -0.26 15.09
CA TYR A 370 22.74 -1.68 15.47
C TYR A 370 23.57 -2.54 14.50
N GLU A 371 23.93 -3.74 14.93
CA GLU A 371 24.61 -4.72 14.08
C GLU A 371 23.66 -5.21 12.98
N VAL A 372 24.10 -5.15 11.75
CA VAL A 372 23.34 -5.46 10.53
C VAL A 372 23.62 -6.89 10.10
N ALA A 373 22.57 -7.63 9.74
CA ALA A 373 22.70 -8.82 8.91
C ALA A 373 22.69 -8.41 7.43
N GLY A 374 23.76 -8.69 6.71
CA GLY A 374 23.86 -8.44 5.27
C GLY A 374 23.01 -9.42 4.46
N MET A 375 22.78 -9.11 3.18
CA MET A 375 22.02 -10.02 2.30
C MET A 375 22.70 -11.38 2.15
N GLN A 376 24.04 -11.45 2.29
CA GLN A 376 24.76 -12.74 2.32
C GLN A 376 24.40 -13.55 3.57
N ASP A 377 24.36 -12.92 4.74
CA ASP A 377 24.01 -13.61 6.01
C ASP A 377 22.60 -14.19 5.95
N LEU A 378 21.64 -13.43 5.38
CA LEU A 378 20.25 -13.88 5.25
C LEU A 378 20.14 -15.04 4.26
N LEU A 379 20.83 -14.95 3.13
CA LEU A 379 20.88 -16.04 2.15
C LEU A 379 21.51 -17.30 2.76
N ASP A 380 22.60 -17.16 3.49
CA ASP A 380 23.29 -18.28 4.16
C ASP A 380 22.38 -18.94 5.20
N ALA A 381 21.63 -18.15 5.97
CA ALA A 381 20.63 -18.66 6.91
C ALA A 381 19.54 -19.49 6.20
N VAL A 382 19.05 -19.04 5.05
CA VAL A 382 18.10 -19.79 4.23
C VAL A 382 18.75 -21.09 3.70
N ARG A 383 19.94 -21.00 3.11
CA ARG A 383 20.62 -22.16 2.47
C ARG A 383 21.12 -23.19 3.49
N ALA A 384 21.47 -22.78 4.69
CA ALA A 384 21.85 -23.69 5.80
C ALA A 384 20.72 -24.66 6.17
N THR A 385 19.46 -24.33 5.92
CA THR A 385 18.32 -25.24 6.12
C THR A 385 18.19 -26.35 5.06
N GLY A 386 18.98 -26.27 3.98
CA GLY A 386 18.86 -27.12 2.79
C GLY A 386 17.82 -26.61 1.76
N SER A 387 17.22 -25.44 1.99
CA SER A 387 16.27 -24.82 1.04
C SER A 387 16.92 -24.55 -0.31
N ARG A 388 16.18 -24.85 -1.37
CA ARG A 388 16.49 -24.51 -2.76
C ARG A 388 15.45 -23.60 -3.41
N ASN A 389 14.55 -23.03 -2.61
CA ASN A 389 13.55 -22.07 -3.08
C ASN A 389 14.24 -20.89 -3.78
N VAL A 390 13.56 -20.30 -4.76
CA VAL A 390 13.99 -19.04 -5.36
C VAL A 390 14.02 -17.96 -4.28
N VAL A 391 15.10 -17.17 -4.27
CA VAL A 391 15.33 -16.08 -3.35
C VAL A 391 15.43 -14.77 -4.12
N LEU A 392 14.58 -13.81 -3.78
CA LEU A 392 14.64 -12.45 -4.27
C LEU A 392 15.55 -11.62 -3.35
N VAL A 393 16.40 -10.80 -3.95
CA VAL A 393 17.32 -9.91 -3.22
C VAL A 393 17.12 -8.48 -3.71
N PRO A 394 16.56 -7.60 -2.88
CA PRO A 394 16.24 -6.22 -3.25
C PRO A 394 17.49 -5.36 -3.44
N GLY A 395 17.38 -4.27 -4.21
CA GLY A 395 18.39 -3.22 -4.30
C GLY A 395 18.42 -2.33 -3.06
N ILE A 396 19.25 -1.27 -3.09
CA ILE A 396 19.26 -0.21 -2.06
C ILE A 396 18.33 0.94 -2.44
N ALA A 397 18.34 2.03 -1.66
CA ALA A 397 17.50 3.22 -1.86
C ALA A 397 16.00 2.86 -1.93
N TYR A 398 15.52 2.10 -0.93
CA TYR A 398 14.16 1.55 -0.88
C TYR A 398 13.89 0.60 -2.07
N ALA A 399 14.82 -0.33 -2.32
CA ALA A 399 14.79 -1.28 -3.43
C ALA A 399 14.71 -0.63 -4.84
N ASN A 400 14.94 0.69 -4.95
CA ASN A 400 14.81 1.43 -6.21
C ASN A 400 16.13 1.55 -7.00
N ASP A 401 17.29 1.37 -6.36
CA ASP A 401 18.61 1.42 -6.98
C ASP A 401 19.25 0.01 -7.06
N LEU A 402 19.50 -0.46 -8.29
CA LEU A 402 20.19 -1.71 -8.58
C LEU A 402 21.56 -1.47 -9.25
N SER A 403 22.06 -0.24 -9.27
CA SER A 403 23.28 0.11 -10.02
C SER A 403 24.53 -0.65 -9.56
N GLY A 404 24.63 -0.96 -8.27
CA GLY A 404 25.69 -1.77 -7.67
C GLY A 404 25.36 -3.25 -7.46
N TRP A 405 24.15 -3.69 -7.77
CA TRP A 405 23.65 -5.02 -7.42
C TRP A 405 24.54 -6.15 -7.98
N LEU A 406 24.92 -6.09 -9.26
CA LEU A 406 25.73 -7.13 -9.89
C LEU A 406 27.16 -7.22 -9.32
N ALA A 407 27.72 -6.10 -8.86
CA ALA A 407 29.07 -6.06 -8.28
C ALA A 407 29.09 -6.61 -6.84
N HIS A 408 27.95 -6.52 -6.14
CA HIS A 408 27.83 -6.89 -4.72
C HIS A 408 26.88 -8.07 -4.49
N ALA A 409 26.36 -8.71 -5.55
CA ALA A 409 25.40 -9.81 -5.44
C ALA A 409 25.90 -10.89 -4.46
N PRO A 410 25.02 -11.37 -3.55
CA PRO A 410 25.37 -12.49 -2.69
C PRO A 410 25.73 -13.75 -3.49
N SER A 411 26.63 -14.55 -2.97
CA SER A 411 27.00 -15.83 -3.57
C SER A 411 26.01 -16.91 -3.16
N ASP A 412 25.29 -17.46 -4.13
CA ASP A 412 24.35 -18.56 -3.90
C ASP A 412 24.88 -19.88 -4.50
N PRO A 413 25.25 -20.87 -3.68
CA PRO A 413 25.72 -22.15 -4.19
C PRO A 413 24.66 -22.95 -4.95
N THR A 414 23.38 -22.58 -4.80
CA THR A 414 22.26 -23.25 -5.47
C THR A 414 21.90 -22.60 -6.80
N GLY A 415 22.36 -21.38 -7.07
CA GLY A 415 22.06 -20.60 -8.26
C GLY A 415 20.59 -20.19 -8.37
N GLN A 416 19.87 -20.06 -7.25
CA GLN A 416 18.44 -19.77 -7.22
C GLN A 416 18.17 -18.32 -6.76
N LEU A 417 18.99 -17.34 -7.23
CA LEU A 417 18.81 -15.92 -6.95
C LEU A 417 18.09 -15.19 -8.09
N ALA A 418 17.24 -14.25 -7.70
CA ALA A 418 16.68 -13.22 -8.57
C ALA A 418 16.85 -11.84 -7.89
N ALA A 419 16.98 -10.77 -8.68
CA ALA A 419 16.98 -9.41 -8.16
C ALA A 419 15.55 -8.94 -7.93
N ALA A 420 15.34 -8.16 -6.85
CA ALA A 420 14.07 -7.48 -6.59
C ALA A 420 14.23 -5.96 -6.73
N TRP A 421 13.15 -5.31 -7.16
CA TRP A 421 13.08 -3.89 -7.45
C TRP A 421 11.72 -3.33 -7.02
N HIS A 422 11.70 -2.12 -6.49
CA HIS A 422 10.47 -1.39 -6.18
C HIS A 422 10.43 -0.08 -6.96
N VAL A 423 9.23 0.32 -7.43
CA VAL A 423 9.08 1.57 -8.15
C VAL A 423 7.73 2.23 -7.92
N TYR A 424 7.83 3.52 -7.57
CA TYR A 424 6.72 4.45 -7.44
C TYR A 424 7.01 5.70 -8.24
N ASN A 425 5.96 6.43 -8.61
CA ASN A 425 6.08 7.68 -9.40
C ASN A 425 6.90 8.78 -8.72
N PHE A 426 7.17 8.67 -7.42
CA PHE A 426 7.96 9.60 -6.63
C PHE A 426 9.40 9.12 -6.34
N ASN A 427 9.79 7.94 -6.81
CA ASN A 427 11.17 7.44 -6.65
C ASN A 427 12.16 8.20 -7.54
N SER A 428 13.43 8.12 -7.20
CA SER A 428 14.51 8.74 -8.01
C SER A 428 14.66 8.06 -9.38
N CYS A 429 14.45 6.74 -9.46
CA CYS A 429 14.48 5.97 -10.70
C CYS A 429 13.05 5.62 -11.11
N ALA A 430 12.32 6.61 -11.64
CA ALA A 430 10.90 6.52 -11.98
C ALA A 430 10.60 6.73 -13.48
N ASP A 431 11.58 6.55 -14.36
CA ASP A 431 11.41 6.67 -15.80
C ASP A 431 12.19 5.62 -16.59
N GLU A 432 11.82 5.43 -17.85
CA GLU A 432 12.35 4.39 -18.73
C GLU A 432 13.85 4.57 -19.03
N THR A 433 14.38 5.81 -18.94
CA THR A 433 15.81 6.09 -19.13
C THR A 433 16.60 5.50 -17.97
N CYS A 434 16.17 5.78 -16.74
CA CYS A 434 16.77 5.20 -15.55
C CYS A 434 16.61 3.68 -15.53
N TRP A 435 15.42 3.16 -15.81
CA TRP A 435 15.20 1.70 -15.84
C TRP A 435 16.09 1.00 -16.86
N SER A 436 16.26 1.61 -18.03
CA SER A 436 17.10 1.04 -19.10
C SER A 436 18.59 1.11 -18.77
N SER A 437 19.05 2.09 -17.99
CA SER A 437 20.45 2.24 -17.62
C SER A 437 20.85 1.44 -16.38
N THR A 438 19.93 1.24 -15.41
CA THR A 438 20.23 0.60 -14.12
C THR A 438 19.65 -0.80 -13.97
N LEU A 439 18.45 -1.05 -14.47
CA LEU A 439 17.74 -2.33 -14.29
C LEU A 439 17.99 -3.30 -15.45
N ALA A 440 17.99 -2.81 -16.69
CA ALA A 440 18.18 -3.68 -17.85
C ALA A 440 19.52 -4.45 -17.82
N PRO A 441 20.66 -3.90 -17.36
CA PRO A 441 21.89 -4.65 -17.17
C PRO A 441 21.77 -5.79 -16.16
N VAL A 442 20.99 -5.60 -15.08
CA VAL A 442 20.72 -6.66 -14.07
C VAL A 442 19.83 -7.74 -14.67
N ALA A 443 18.73 -7.35 -15.32
CA ALA A 443 17.81 -8.27 -15.99
C ALA A 443 18.47 -9.11 -17.12
N ALA A 444 19.59 -8.62 -17.67
CA ALA A 444 20.39 -9.38 -18.64
C ALA A 444 21.30 -10.44 -17.98
N ARG A 445 21.33 -10.56 -16.66
CA ARG A 445 22.20 -11.49 -15.92
C ARG A 445 21.44 -12.43 -15.00
N VAL A 446 20.38 -11.93 -14.35
CA VAL A 446 19.54 -12.69 -13.42
C VAL A 446 18.06 -12.37 -13.68
N PRO A 447 17.12 -13.20 -13.22
CA PRO A 447 15.71 -12.80 -13.22
C PRO A 447 15.52 -11.52 -12.40
N LEU A 448 14.66 -10.63 -12.88
CA LEU A 448 14.30 -9.39 -12.18
C LEU A 448 12.80 -9.37 -11.91
N VAL A 449 12.46 -9.11 -10.66
CA VAL A 449 11.08 -9.01 -10.16
C VAL A 449 10.85 -7.61 -9.57
N ALA A 450 9.90 -6.86 -10.12
CA ALA A 450 9.39 -5.69 -9.42
C ALA A 450 8.47 -6.15 -8.28
N GLY A 451 9.03 -6.27 -7.07
CA GLY A 451 8.30 -6.70 -5.86
C GLY A 451 7.15 -5.76 -5.51
N GLU A 452 7.33 -4.48 -5.82
CA GLU A 452 6.28 -3.46 -5.69
C GLU A 452 6.28 -2.51 -6.89
N ILE A 453 5.10 -2.28 -7.43
CA ILE A 453 4.82 -1.16 -8.34
C ILE A 453 3.62 -0.39 -7.84
N GLY A 454 3.70 0.94 -7.83
CA GLY A 454 2.60 1.77 -7.33
C GLY A 454 2.70 3.23 -7.74
N GLU A 455 1.62 4.00 -7.51
CA GLU A 455 1.61 5.45 -7.67
C GLU A 455 0.62 6.11 -6.71
N ASN A 456 0.88 7.35 -6.35
CA ASN A 456 0.08 8.12 -5.39
C ASN A 456 -0.86 9.14 -6.05
N THR A 457 -1.13 9.00 -7.36
CA THR A 457 -1.99 9.93 -8.10
C THR A 457 -3.46 9.53 -8.09
N CYS A 458 -3.82 8.38 -7.51
CA CYS A 458 -5.11 7.71 -7.63
C CYS A 458 -5.49 7.27 -9.06
N GLY A 459 -4.61 7.49 -10.03
CA GLY A 459 -4.69 6.95 -11.39
C GLY A 459 -3.81 5.72 -11.55
N HIS A 460 -3.53 5.33 -12.80
CA HIS A 460 -2.65 4.19 -13.11
C HIS A 460 -1.66 4.47 -14.26
N GLY A 461 -1.56 5.74 -14.68
CA GLY A 461 -0.73 6.08 -15.84
C GLY A 461 0.75 5.82 -15.65
N PHE A 462 1.26 5.89 -14.41
CA PHE A 462 2.64 5.54 -14.12
C PHE A 462 2.84 4.02 -14.15
N VAL A 463 1.99 3.26 -13.45
CA VAL A 463 2.13 1.81 -13.39
C VAL A 463 1.86 1.16 -14.75
N ASP A 464 1.03 1.74 -15.61
CA ASP A 464 0.85 1.28 -17.00
C ASP A 464 2.17 1.29 -17.78
N ARG A 465 2.98 2.36 -17.62
CA ARG A 465 4.31 2.44 -18.24
C ARG A 465 5.30 1.42 -17.65
N VAL A 466 5.26 1.23 -16.32
CA VAL A 466 6.08 0.22 -15.63
C VAL A 466 5.74 -1.17 -16.15
N MET A 467 4.47 -1.53 -16.20
CA MET A 467 3.99 -2.82 -16.70
C MET A 467 4.40 -3.02 -18.16
N LYS A 468 4.16 -2.03 -19.02
CA LYS A 468 4.57 -2.11 -20.42
C LYS A 468 6.08 -2.31 -20.58
N TRP A 469 6.90 -1.51 -19.87
CA TRP A 469 8.36 -1.64 -19.92
C TRP A 469 8.84 -3.02 -19.48
N SER A 470 8.18 -3.57 -18.46
CA SER A 470 8.45 -4.92 -17.92
C SER A 470 8.02 -6.02 -18.87
N ASP A 471 6.84 -5.89 -19.48
CA ASP A 471 6.31 -6.86 -20.46
C ASP A 471 7.19 -6.97 -21.70
N ASP A 472 7.64 -5.82 -22.24
CA ASP A 472 8.56 -5.77 -23.38
C ASP A 472 9.87 -6.55 -23.11
N ARG A 473 10.17 -6.85 -21.83
CA ARG A 473 11.38 -7.58 -21.39
C ARG A 473 11.10 -8.92 -20.73
N GLY A 474 9.84 -9.28 -20.57
CA GLY A 474 9.42 -10.53 -19.92
C GLY A 474 9.74 -10.53 -18.41
N LEU A 475 9.70 -9.38 -17.75
CA LEU A 475 9.94 -9.22 -16.31
C LEU A 475 8.67 -9.45 -15.50
N SER A 476 8.85 -9.76 -14.21
CA SER A 476 7.79 -9.94 -13.23
C SER A 476 7.46 -8.64 -12.51
N TYR A 477 6.20 -8.46 -12.05
CA TYR A 477 5.79 -7.32 -11.23
C TYR A 477 4.58 -7.62 -10.36
N LEU A 478 4.52 -6.97 -9.19
CA LEU A 478 3.45 -7.12 -8.20
C LEU A 478 2.98 -5.73 -7.74
N GLY A 479 1.69 -5.45 -7.90
CA GLY A 479 1.10 -4.17 -7.52
C GLY A 479 1.01 -4.00 -6.00
N TRP A 480 1.41 -2.86 -5.48
CA TRP A 480 1.18 -2.47 -4.11
C TRP A 480 -0.08 -1.61 -4.04
N THR A 481 -1.16 -1.94 -3.30
CA THR A 481 -1.31 -3.13 -2.45
C THR A 481 -2.78 -3.58 -2.41
N TRP A 482 -3.02 -4.86 -2.20
CA TRP A 482 -4.36 -5.45 -2.05
C TRP A 482 -4.90 -5.19 -0.65
N ASN A 483 -5.42 -4.01 -0.44
CA ASN A 483 -6.17 -3.60 0.74
C ASN A 483 -7.14 -2.47 0.38
N THR A 484 -7.94 -2.05 1.36
CA THR A 484 -8.99 -1.05 1.18
C THR A 484 -8.59 0.35 1.67
N TRP A 485 -7.30 0.65 1.79
CA TRP A 485 -6.83 2.01 2.04
C TRP A 485 -7.25 2.94 0.91
N ASN A 486 -7.28 4.24 1.18
CA ASN A 486 -7.55 5.18 0.09
C ASN A 486 -6.27 5.42 -0.73
N CYS A 487 -6.44 5.81 -2.01
CA CYS A 487 -5.33 6.03 -2.92
C CYS A 487 -4.43 7.24 -2.56
N THR A 488 -4.81 8.08 -1.60
CA THR A 488 -4.03 9.24 -1.16
C THR A 488 -3.12 8.92 0.02
N SER A 489 -3.48 7.95 0.86
CA SER A 489 -2.65 7.49 1.97
C SER A 489 -1.78 6.28 1.62
N GLY A 490 -2.05 5.64 0.50
CA GLY A 490 -1.31 4.51 -0.02
C GLY A 490 -2.00 4.01 -1.30
N PRO A 491 -1.28 3.49 -2.28
CA PRO A 491 -1.85 3.07 -3.56
C PRO A 491 -2.66 1.76 -3.40
N ALA A 492 -3.84 1.85 -2.80
CA ALA A 492 -4.74 0.72 -2.62
C ALA A 492 -5.34 0.27 -3.96
N LEU A 493 -5.22 -1.02 -4.25
CA LEU A 493 -5.74 -1.63 -5.47
C LEU A 493 -7.25 -1.85 -5.43
N ILE A 494 -7.82 -2.06 -4.25
CA ILE A 494 -9.24 -2.41 -4.08
C ILE A 494 -9.96 -1.45 -3.14
N SER A 495 -11.24 -1.29 -3.35
CA SER A 495 -12.16 -0.58 -2.44
C SER A 495 -12.99 -1.54 -1.57
N GLY A 496 -12.93 -2.84 -1.87
CA GLY A 496 -13.56 -3.91 -1.11
C GLY A 496 -12.83 -5.23 -1.34
N TYR A 497 -12.75 -6.07 -0.31
CA TYR A 497 -12.07 -7.37 -0.36
C TYR A 497 -12.78 -8.41 -1.26
N ASP A 498 -13.92 -8.05 -1.86
CA ASP A 498 -14.55 -8.78 -2.96
C ASP A 498 -13.80 -8.60 -4.30
N GLY A 499 -12.73 -7.79 -4.32
CA GLY A 499 -11.95 -7.49 -5.51
C GLY A 499 -12.48 -6.31 -6.32
N THR A 500 -13.42 -5.52 -5.78
CA THR A 500 -13.85 -4.27 -6.43
C THR A 500 -12.66 -3.31 -6.52
N PRO A 501 -12.20 -2.93 -7.75
CA PRO A 501 -11.00 -2.12 -7.91
C PRO A 501 -11.23 -0.66 -7.53
N THR A 502 -10.17 0.00 -7.08
CA THR A 502 -10.07 1.47 -7.13
C THR A 502 -9.77 1.92 -8.57
N ALA A 503 -9.74 3.23 -8.82
CA ALA A 503 -9.29 3.75 -10.11
C ALA A 503 -7.84 3.34 -10.42
N PHE A 504 -6.95 3.33 -9.41
CA PHE A 504 -5.60 2.79 -9.52
C PHE A 504 -5.60 1.29 -9.84
N GLY A 505 -6.38 0.50 -9.09
CA GLY A 505 -6.45 -0.95 -9.29
C GLY A 505 -7.05 -1.38 -10.62
N LEU A 506 -7.87 -0.53 -11.28
CA LEU A 506 -8.38 -0.80 -12.63
C LEU A 506 -7.25 -1.05 -13.64
N GLY A 507 -6.19 -0.23 -13.61
CA GLY A 507 -5.06 -0.38 -14.51
C GLY A 507 -4.41 -1.76 -14.41
N LEU A 508 -4.03 -2.17 -13.18
CA LEU A 508 -3.43 -3.48 -12.94
C LEU A 508 -4.38 -4.64 -13.31
N ARG A 509 -5.64 -4.59 -12.83
CA ARG A 509 -6.62 -5.65 -13.08
C ARG A 509 -6.84 -5.88 -14.57
N ASP A 510 -7.11 -4.82 -15.31
CA ASP A 510 -7.46 -4.92 -16.72
C ASP A 510 -6.24 -5.32 -17.55
N HIS A 511 -5.04 -4.92 -17.13
CA HIS A 511 -3.80 -5.34 -17.74
C HIS A 511 -3.53 -6.85 -17.52
N LEU A 512 -3.66 -7.35 -16.29
CA LEU A 512 -3.50 -8.78 -15.99
C LEU A 512 -4.49 -9.64 -16.76
N ARG A 513 -5.75 -9.20 -16.89
CA ARG A 513 -6.77 -9.89 -17.69
C ARG A 513 -6.47 -9.89 -19.19
N ALA A 514 -5.85 -8.82 -19.69
CA ALA A 514 -5.44 -8.77 -21.10
C ALA A 514 -4.29 -9.73 -21.42
N LEU A 515 -3.43 -10.03 -20.44
CA LEU A 515 -2.33 -11.02 -20.57
C LEU A 515 -2.79 -12.47 -20.40
N ASP A 516 -3.98 -12.71 -19.81
CA ASP A 516 -4.53 -14.05 -19.62
C ASP A 516 -5.00 -14.60 -20.97
N GLY A 517 -4.23 -15.51 -21.53
CA GLY A 517 -4.49 -16.09 -22.85
C GLY A 517 -3.35 -15.92 -23.87
N HIS A 518 -2.23 -15.32 -23.45
CA HIS A 518 -1.01 -15.19 -24.25
C HIS A 518 0.13 -16.08 -23.73
#